data_3c2cb66ac6846c15015ad40a7bf260b7
#
_entry.id   3c2cb66ac6846c15015ad40a7bf260b7
#
_cell.length_a   1.000
_cell.length_b   1.000
_cell.length_c   1.000
_cell.angle_alpha   90.00
_cell.angle_beta   90.00
_cell.angle_gamma   90.00
#
_symmetry.space_group_name_H-M   'P 1'
#
loop_
_entity.id
_entity.type
_entity.pdbx_description
1 polymer ?
#
loop_
_entity_poly.entity_id
_entity_poly.type
_entity_poly.pdbx_seq_one_letter_code
_entity_poly.pdbx_strand_id
1 'polypeptide(L)'
;MQPDTYRVGPFEFRSRLFVGTGKFADPEQMNACLAASGAQVVTVAVRRDVLTPDGGRRPKSLIDALDTSRYTILPNTAGCFTALDAVRAARLSRELLEGLDNPGAQWVKLEVLADKRTLLPDPVDSLEATATLVKEGFCVLVYTSDDPIMARRLKDAGATSVMPAGSPIGSGQGVLNPNNIRIILEYLKENDPDYPVIVDAGVGTASDVTIAMELGSDGVLLNTGIAGAADPMTMAAAMRHAIEAGRLAYRAGRIPKHLYASASSPTEGVIAPAQRK
;
A
#
# COMPACT_ATOMS: atom_id res chain seq x y z
N MET A 1 2.61 18.99 18.47
CA MET A 1 1.66 17.99 17.97
C MET A 1 2.18 16.61 18.33
N GLN A 2 1.32 15.71 18.81
CA GLN A 2 1.71 14.31 18.95
C GLN A 2 2.03 13.72 17.57
N PRO A 3 3.04 12.84 17.48
CA PRO A 3 3.37 12.20 16.21
C PRO A 3 2.17 11.38 15.71
N ASP A 4 1.85 11.52 14.43
CA ASP A 4 0.76 10.77 13.78
C ASP A 4 1.28 9.39 13.38
N THR A 5 1.26 8.46 14.34
CA THR A 5 1.64 7.06 14.12
C THR A 5 0.40 6.21 13.83
N TYR A 6 0.61 5.03 13.25
CA TYR A 6 -0.43 4.00 13.09
C TYR A 6 0.19 2.60 13.25
N ARG A 7 -0.66 1.64 13.57
CA ARG A 7 -0.22 0.25 13.81
C ARG A 7 -0.68 -0.68 12.70
N VAL A 8 0.20 -1.63 12.38
CA VAL A 8 -0.13 -2.78 11.52
C VAL A 8 0.39 -4.03 12.23
N GLY A 9 -0.50 -4.77 12.87
CA GLY A 9 -0.14 -5.87 13.74
C GLY A 9 0.77 -5.41 14.91
N PRO A 10 1.94 -6.02 15.11
CA PRO A 10 2.87 -5.63 16.17
C PRO A 10 3.67 -4.37 15.86
N PHE A 11 3.62 -3.87 14.62
CA PHE A 11 4.47 -2.77 14.16
C PHE A 11 3.78 -1.42 14.30
N GLU A 12 4.57 -0.39 14.64
CA GLU A 12 4.15 1.00 14.66
C GLU A 12 5.00 1.82 13.70
N PHE A 13 4.34 2.59 12.82
CA PHE A 13 5.00 3.38 11.79
C PHE A 13 4.57 4.84 11.83
N ARG A 14 5.50 5.71 11.39
CA ARG A 14 5.23 7.13 11.10
C ARG A 14 4.98 7.34 9.61
N SER A 15 5.73 6.64 8.77
CA SER A 15 5.50 6.69 7.32
C SER A 15 4.31 5.83 6.94
N ARG A 16 3.37 6.41 6.21
CA ARG A 16 2.18 5.75 5.68
C ARG A 16 2.38 5.28 4.24
N LEU A 17 3.61 5.44 3.71
CA LEU A 17 4.01 5.02 2.38
C LEU A 17 4.79 3.71 2.45
N PHE A 18 4.29 2.68 1.77
CA PHE A 18 4.94 1.39 1.56
C PHE A 18 5.44 1.35 0.13
N VAL A 19 6.67 0.91 -0.08
CA VAL A 19 7.28 0.92 -1.42
C VAL A 19 7.78 -0.47 -1.79
N GLY A 20 7.48 -0.89 -3.03
CA GLY A 20 8.02 -2.12 -3.60
C GLY A 20 9.43 -1.94 -4.16
N THR A 21 10.11 -3.05 -4.42
CA THR A 21 11.52 -3.08 -4.89
C THR A 21 11.68 -3.50 -6.35
N GLY A 22 10.59 -3.80 -7.03
CA GLY A 22 10.65 -4.28 -8.41
C GLY A 22 10.82 -3.15 -9.44
N LYS A 23 11.35 -3.51 -10.63
CA LYS A 23 11.40 -2.66 -11.85
C LYS A 23 12.33 -1.43 -11.79
N PHE A 24 13.09 -1.20 -10.75
CA PHE A 24 14.16 -0.21 -10.78
C PHE A 24 15.28 -0.64 -11.74
N ALA A 25 15.98 0.31 -12.32
CA ALA A 25 17.06 0.05 -13.28
C ALA A 25 18.22 -0.75 -12.63
N ASP A 26 18.54 -0.42 -11.39
CA ASP A 26 19.59 -1.04 -10.60
C ASP A 26 19.31 -0.88 -9.08
N PRO A 27 20.06 -1.59 -8.22
CA PRO A 27 19.92 -1.48 -6.77
C PRO A 27 20.27 -0.10 -6.20
N GLU A 28 21.13 0.67 -6.86
CA GLU A 28 21.53 1.99 -6.41
C GLU A 28 20.36 2.97 -6.56
N GLN A 29 19.71 2.99 -7.73
CA GLN A 29 18.51 3.77 -7.98
C GLN A 29 17.38 3.35 -7.01
N MET A 30 17.19 2.05 -6.81
CA MET A 30 16.20 1.54 -5.87
C MET A 30 16.40 2.11 -4.46
N ASN A 31 17.62 1.97 -3.92
CA ASN A 31 17.93 2.45 -2.56
C ASN A 31 17.79 3.98 -2.44
N ALA A 32 18.20 4.72 -3.46
CA ALA A 32 18.05 6.17 -3.50
C ALA A 32 16.57 6.58 -3.48
N CYS A 33 15.73 5.93 -4.28
CA CYS A 33 14.28 6.18 -4.32
C CYS A 33 13.59 5.77 -3.01
N LEU A 34 13.96 4.65 -2.41
CA LEU A 34 13.46 4.23 -1.09
C LEU A 34 13.78 5.28 -0.02
N ALA A 35 15.01 5.80 -0.02
CA ALA A 35 15.41 6.85 0.91
C ALA A 35 14.61 8.16 0.69
N ALA A 36 14.45 8.60 -0.57
CA ALA A 36 13.69 9.80 -0.93
C ALA A 36 12.21 9.70 -0.58
N SER A 37 11.63 8.50 -0.72
CA SER A 37 10.22 8.24 -0.38
C SER A 37 9.90 8.32 1.12
N GLY A 38 10.91 8.21 1.98
CA GLY A 38 10.73 8.17 3.43
C GLY A 38 9.99 6.93 3.92
N ALA A 39 9.87 5.89 3.11
CA ALA A 39 9.24 4.64 3.49
C ALA A 39 9.99 3.96 4.66
N GLN A 40 9.25 3.38 5.58
CA GLN A 40 9.78 2.52 6.66
C GLN A 40 9.55 1.03 6.33
N VAL A 41 8.60 0.74 5.46
CA VAL A 41 8.25 -0.60 5.01
C VAL A 41 8.57 -0.75 3.53
N VAL A 42 9.27 -1.82 3.21
CA VAL A 42 9.66 -2.14 1.84
C VAL A 42 9.21 -3.55 1.48
N THR A 43 8.50 -3.71 0.36
CA THR A 43 8.03 -5.03 -0.05
C THR A 43 9.03 -5.73 -0.96
N VAL A 44 9.24 -7.01 -0.70
CA VAL A 44 10.14 -7.87 -1.47
C VAL A 44 9.44 -9.17 -1.85
N ALA A 45 9.46 -9.52 -3.14
CA ALA A 45 9.05 -10.84 -3.57
C ALA A 45 10.18 -11.84 -3.31
N VAL A 46 9.95 -12.77 -2.37
CA VAL A 46 10.91 -13.86 -2.11
C VAL A 46 10.65 -14.97 -3.12
N ARG A 47 11.63 -15.21 -3.99
CA ARG A 47 11.56 -16.26 -5.00
C ARG A 47 12.58 -17.37 -4.74
N ARG A 48 12.29 -18.57 -5.23
CA ARG A 48 13.15 -19.76 -5.13
C ARG A 48 14.56 -19.56 -5.68
N ASP A 49 14.78 -18.60 -6.57
CA ASP A 49 16.10 -18.31 -7.16
C ASP A 49 17.15 -17.88 -6.13
N VAL A 50 16.70 -17.58 -4.90
CA VAL A 50 17.60 -17.36 -3.75
C VAL A 50 18.20 -18.64 -3.21
N LEU A 51 17.65 -19.82 -3.56
CA LEU A 51 18.01 -21.14 -3.04
C LEU A 51 18.54 -22.07 -4.15
N THR A 52 19.63 -21.73 -4.84
CA THR A 52 20.25 -22.70 -5.74
C THR A 52 21.03 -23.74 -4.92
N PRO A 53 20.80 -25.06 -5.14
CA PRO A 53 21.41 -26.14 -4.36
C PRO A 53 22.93 -26.29 -4.58
N ASP A 54 23.50 -25.60 -5.57
CA ASP A 54 24.80 -26.00 -6.16
C ASP A 54 26.00 -25.20 -5.70
N GLY A 55 25.93 -24.42 -4.61
CA GLY A 55 27.12 -23.71 -4.08
C GLY A 55 27.75 -22.67 -5.05
N GLY A 56 27.14 -22.43 -6.22
CA GLY A 56 27.57 -21.42 -7.18
C GLY A 56 27.32 -19.99 -6.64
N ARG A 57 28.10 -19.02 -7.10
CA ARG A 57 27.91 -17.61 -6.77
C ARG A 57 26.47 -17.21 -7.08
N ARG A 58 25.65 -17.04 -6.02
CA ARG A 58 24.29 -16.54 -6.13
C ARG A 58 24.30 -15.19 -6.86
N PRO A 59 23.39 -14.93 -7.82
CA PRO A 59 23.08 -13.58 -8.16
C PRO A 59 22.71 -12.86 -6.85
N LYS A 60 23.24 -11.65 -6.60
CA LYS A 60 22.86 -10.85 -5.44
C LYS A 60 21.35 -10.72 -5.44
N SER A 61 20.69 -11.26 -4.39
CA SER A 61 19.25 -11.13 -4.27
C SER A 61 18.90 -9.66 -4.02
N LEU A 62 17.66 -9.24 -4.32
CA LEU A 62 17.22 -7.89 -3.99
C LEU A 62 17.35 -7.59 -2.49
N ILE A 63 17.20 -8.61 -1.64
CA ILE A 63 17.37 -8.49 -0.19
C ILE A 63 18.83 -8.18 0.16
N ASP A 64 19.81 -8.78 -0.53
CA ASP A 64 21.24 -8.50 -0.31
C ASP A 64 21.63 -7.06 -0.67
N ALA A 65 20.81 -6.40 -1.49
CA ALA A 65 21.03 -5.02 -1.90
C ALA A 65 20.33 -4.00 -0.98
N LEU A 66 19.47 -4.47 -0.06
CA LEU A 66 18.74 -3.63 0.89
C LEU A 66 19.46 -3.52 2.22
N ASP A 67 19.41 -2.36 2.85
CA ASP A 67 19.76 -2.21 4.26
C ASP A 67 18.60 -2.73 5.13
N THR A 68 18.65 -4.02 5.46
CA THR A 68 17.63 -4.70 6.25
C THR A 68 17.55 -4.22 7.70
N SER A 69 18.55 -3.46 8.18
CA SER A 69 18.50 -2.81 9.49
C SER A 69 17.67 -1.52 9.49
N ARG A 70 17.55 -0.89 8.33
CA ARG A 70 16.83 0.37 8.14
C ARG A 70 15.35 0.18 7.85
N TYR A 71 14.99 -0.90 7.15
CA TYR A 71 13.64 -1.13 6.67
C TYR A 71 13.03 -2.37 7.31
N THR A 72 11.76 -2.28 7.69
CA THR A 72 10.96 -3.47 7.97
C THR A 72 10.56 -4.08 6.63
N ILE A 73 11.08 -5.28 6.35
CA ILE A 73 10.77 -5.98 5.11
C ILE A 73 9.37 -6.58 5.21
N LEU A 74 8.53 -6.28 4.22
CA LEU A 74 7.24 -6.94 4.04
C LEU A 74 7.37 -7.93 2.87
N PRO A 75 7.60 -9.22 3.14
CA PRO A 75 7.67 -10.19 2.07
C PRO A 75 6.30 -10.32 1.40
N ASN A 76 6.29 -10.48 0.07
CA ASN A 76 5.06 -10.68 -0.66
C ASN A 76 5.07 -11.99 -1.47
N THR A 77 3.89 -12.53 -1.70
CA THR A 77 3.67 -13.76 -2.47
C THR A 77 3.37 -13.45 -3.96
N ALA A 78 3.90 -12.35 -4.47
CA ALA A 78 3.67 -11.90 -5.84
C ALA A 78 3.98 -12.99 -6.88
N GLY A 79 3.04 -13.15 -7.81
CA GLY A 79 3.13 -14.16 -8.87
C GLY A 79 2.67 -15.55 -8.47
N CYS A 80 2.05 -15.73 -7.30
CA CYS A 80 1.32 -16.93 -6.95
C CYS A 80 -0.09 -16.90 -7.53
N PHE A 81 -0.53 -18.05 -8.06
CA PHE A 81 -1.85 -18.22 -8.68
C PHE A 81 -2.71 -19.26 -7.95
N THR A 82 -2.24 -19.77 -6.83
CA THR A 82 -2.98 -20.68 -5.96
C THR A 82 -2.71 -20.35 -4.49
N ALA A 83 -3.69 -20.65 -3.62
CA ALA A 83 -3.53 -20.53 -2.18
C ALA A 83 -2.32 -21.33 -1.67
N LEU A 84 -2.12 -22.55 -2.18
CA LEU A 84 -1.03 -23.42 -1.79
C LEU A 84 0.34 -22.79 -2.08
N ASP A 85 0.53 -22.22 -3.27
CA ASP A 85 1.80 -21.60 -3.65
C ASP A 85 2.07 -20.33 -2.83
N ALA A 86 1.03 -19.53 -2.56
CA ALA A 86 1.14 -18.35 -1.72
C ALA A 86 1.54 -18.71 -0.27
N VAL A 87 0.93 -19.72 0.32
CA VAL A 87 1.28 -20.23 1.65
C VAL A 87 2.72 -20.74 1.68
N ARG A 88 3.16 -21.48 0.66
CA ARG A 88 4.56 -21.96 0.56
C ARG A 88 5.55 -20.79 0.46
N ALA A 89 5.22 -19.77 -0.35
CA ALA A 89 6.06 -18.58 -0.50
C ALA A 89 6.15 -17.79 0.82
N ALA A 90 5.05 -17.66 1.56
CA ALA A 90 5.04 -17.00 2.87
C ALA A 90 5.92 -17.72 3.89
N ARG A 91 5.82 -19.04 3.99
CA ARG A 91 6.67 -19.85 4.88
C ARG A 91 8.16 -19.71 4.56
N LEU A 92 8.53 -19.81 3.27
CA LEU A 92 9.90 -19.61 2.82
C LEU A 92 10.42 -18.21 3.17
N SER A 93 9.57 -17.20 3.02
CA SER A 93 9.92 -15.81 3.37
C SER A 93 10.18 -15.64 4.86
N ARG A 94 9.38 -16.28 5.71
CA ARG A 94 9.58 -16.29 7.17
C ARG A 94 10.95 -16.88 7.53
N GLU A 95 11.26 -18.07 7.05
CA GLU A 95 12.55 -18.72 7.30
C GLU A 95 13.74 -17.86 6.88
N LEU A 96 13.66 -17.21 5.71
CA LEU A 96 14.70 -16.33 5.23
C LEU A 96 14.89 -15.10 6.14
N LEU A 97 13.80 -14.43 6.53
CA LEU A 97 13.86 -13.21 7.32
C LEU A 97 14.23 -13.49 8.79
N GLU A 98 13.87 -14.64 9.34
CA GLU A 98 14.37 -15.11 10.64
C GLU A 98 15.90 -15.27 10.60
N GLY A 99 16.45 -15.83 9.51
CA GLY A 99 17.90 -15.94 9.30
C GLY A 99 18.62 -14.59 9.16
N LEU A 100 17.90 -13.50 8.86
CA LEU A 100 18.42 -12.13 8.76
C LEU A 100 18.11 -11.26 10.00
N ASP A 101 17.48 -11.84 11.02
CA ASP A 101 17.02 -11.13 12.22
C ASP A 101 16.14 -9.90 11.88
N ASN A 102 15.38 -9.97 10.77
CA ASN A 102 14.48 -8.90 10.36
C ASN A 102 13.07 -9.16 10.91
N PRO A 103 12.45 -8.16 11.58
CA PRO A 103 11.12 -8.32 12.18
C PRO A 103 10.02 -8.64 11.15
N GLY A 104 10.27 -8.44 9.86
CA GLY A 104 9.39 -8.83 8.77
C GLY A 104 9.10 -10.33 8.67
N ALA A 105 9.80 -11.18 9.40
CA ALA A 105 9.47 -12.61 9.52
C ALA A 105 8.07 -12.87 10.09
N GLN A 106 7.48 -11.90 10.79
CA GLN A 106 6.18 -12.06 11.48
C GLN A 106 4.97 -11.79 10.59
N TRP A 107 5.15 -11.19 9.42
CA TRP A 107 4.05 -10.79 8.55
C TRP A 107 4.27 -11.18 7.09
N VAL A 108 3.23 -10.99 6.28
CA VAL A 108 3.28 -11.23 4.83
C VAL A 108 2.26 -10.37 4.11
N LYS A 109 2.64 -9.81 2.97
CA LYS A 109 1.70 -9.31 1.97
C LYS A 109 1.23 -10.49 1.13
N LEU A 110 0.01 -10.93 1.39
CA LEU A 110 -0.60 -12.02 0.66
C LEU A 110 -1.16 -11.53 -0.66
N GLU A 111 -0.72 -12.15 -1.74
CA GLU A 111 -1.17 -11.90 -3.10
C GLU A 111 -1.40 -13.25 -3.78
N VAL A 112 -2.66 -13.54 -4.14
CA VAL A 112 -3.04 -14.70 -4.95
C VAL A 112 -3.78 -14.18 -6.17
N LEU A 113 -3.23 -14.40 -7.36
CA LEU A 113 -3.73 -13.84 -8.61
C LEU A 113 -4.66 -14.81 -9.32
N ALA A 114 -5.79 -14.32 -9.82
CA ALA A 114 -6.73 -15.12 -10.61
C ALA A 114 -6.34 -15.21 -12.08
N ASP A 115 -5.76 -14.13 -12.63
CA ASP A 115 -5.52 -14.00 -14.07
C ASP A 115 -4.21 -13.29 -14.38
N LYS A 116 -3.44 -13.85 -15.33
CA LYS A 116 -2.11 -13.34 -15.70
C LYS A 116 -2.14 -12.00 -16.45
N ARG A 117 -3.25 -11.65 -17.07
CA ARG A 117 -3.38 -10.43 -17.86
C ARG A 117 -3.83 -9.26 -17.02
N THR A 118 -4.79 -9.49 -16.14
CA THR A 118 -5.37 -8.44 -15.28
C THR A 118 -4.64 -8.29 -13.97
N LEU A 119 -3.98 -9.35 -13.47
CA LEU A 119 -3.37 -9.45 -12.15
C LEU A 119 -4.36 -9.12 -11.02
N LEU A 120 -5.64 -9.33 -11.27
CA LEU A 120 -6.66 -9.22 -10.23
C LEU A 120 -6.56 -10.40 -9.27
N PRO A 121 -6.88 -10.19 -7.99
CA PRO A 121 -6.79 -11.22 -6.98
C PRO A 121 -7.88 -12.29 -7.17
N ASP A 122 -7.54 -13.54 -6.85
CA ASP A 122 -8.52 -14.61 -6.70
C ASP A 122 -9.19 -14.49 -5.32
N PRO A 123 -10.51 -14.26 -5.24
CA PRO A 123 -11.17 -14.05 -3.95
C PRO A 123 -11.27 -15.33 -3.11
N VAL A 124 -11.38 -16.49 -3.73
CA VAL A 124 -11.52 -17.78 -3.03
C VAL A 124 -10.18 -18.20 -2.45
N ASP A 125 -9.16 -18.25 -3.28
CA ASP A 125 -7.82 -18.65 -2.88
C ASP A 125 -7.18 -17.65 -1.91
N SER A 126 -7.47 -16.35 -2.06
CA SER A 126 -7.03 -15.32 -1.10
C SER A 126 -7.65 -15.54 0.29
N LEU A 127 -8.93 -15.92 0.36
CA LEU A 127 -9.59 -16.21 1.63
C LEU A 127 -9.03 -17.47 2.29
N GLU A 128 -8.82 -18.55 1.53
CA GLU A 128 -8.24 -19.81 1.99
C GLU A 128 -6.81 -19.61 2.52
N ALA A 129 -5.97 -18.93 1.74
CA ALA A 129 -4.60 -18.63 2.12
C ALA A 129 -4.53 -17.72 3.36
N THR A 130 -5.42 -16.71 3.46
CA THR A 130 -5.52 -15.85 4.64
C THR A 130 -5.82 -16.68 5.90
N ALA A 131 -6.87 -17.50 5.87
CA ALA A 131 -7.25 -18.32 7.01
C ALA A 131 -6.14 -19.30 7.42
N THR A 132 -5.41 -19.84 6.45
CA THR A 132 -4.29 -20.76 6.70
C THR A 132 -3.12 -20.04 7.37
N LEU A 133 -2.69 -18.91 6.82
CA LEU A 133 -1.54 -18.16 7.33
C LEU A 133 -1.81 -17.53 8.70
N VAL A 134 -3.05 -17.06 8.94
CA VAL A 134 -3.45 -16.56 10.27
C VAL A 134 -3.34 -17.66 11.34
N LYS A 135 -3.78 -18.90 11.04
CA LYS A 135 -3.63 -20.04 11.94
C LYS A 135 -2.16 -20.38 12.23
N GLU A 136 -1.28 -20.08 11.29
CA GLU A 136 0.18 -20.27 11.43
C GLU A 136 0.87 -19.07 12.12
N GLY A 137 0.08 -18.12 12.62
CA GLY A 137 0.58 -16.96 13.37
C GLY A 137 1.22 -15.86 12.51
N PHE A 138 0.88 -15.78 11.21
CA PHE A 138 1.26 -14.63 10.40
C PHE A 138 0.34 -13.45 10.65
N CYS A 139 0.92 -12.25 10.68
CA CYS A 139 0.17 -11.02 10.43
C CYS A 139 -0.04 -10.88 8.93
N VAL A 140 -1.26 -11.14 8.44
CA VAL A 140 -1.55 -11.17 7.01
C VAL A 140 -2.07 -9.81 6.53
N LEU A 141 -1.36 -9.19 5.59
CA LEU A 141 -1.80 -8.02 4.84
C LEU A 141 -2.24 -8.52 3.47
N VAL A 142 -3.53 -8.49 3.17
CA VAL A 142 -4.06 -9.18 1.99
C VAL A 142 -4.47 -8.24 0.88
N TYR A 143 -3.84 -8.38 -0.30
CA TYR A 143 -4.23 -7.71 -1.53
C TYR A 143 -5.58 -8.24 -2.01
N THR A 144 -6.51 -7.33 -2.30
CA THR A 144 -7.85 -7.67 -2.80
C THR A 144 -8.34 -6.63 -3.79
N SER A 145 -9.45 -6.93 -4.47
CA SER A 145 -10.17 -5.93 -5.27
C SER A 145 -10.81 -4.86 -4.37
N ASP A 146 -11.45 -3.88 -4.98
CA ASP A 146 -12.25 -2.86 -4.30
C ASP A 146 -13.68 -3.34 -3.91
N ASP A 147 -13.88 -4.64 -3.75
CA ASP A 147 -15.13 -5.23 -3.27
C ASP A 147 -15.26 -5.12 -1.74
N PRO A 148 -16.23 -4.33 -1.21
CA PRO A 148 -16.40 -4.17 0.22
C PRO A 148 -16.82 -5.45 0.95
N ILE A 149 -17.55 -6.35 0.26
CA ILE A 149 -17.99 -7.61 0.86
C ILE A 149 -16.81 -8.55 1.04
N MET A 150 -15.94 -8.62 0.02
CA MET A 150 -14.72 -9.42 0.11
C MET A 150 -13.77 -8.87 1.15
N ALA A 151 -13.60 -7.55 1.22
CA ALA A 151 -12.79 -6.89 2.24
C ALA A 151 -13.22 -7.28 3.66
N ARG A 152 -14.54 -7.28 3.94
CA ARG A 152 -15.08 -7.72 5.23
C ARG A 152 -14.79 -9.20 5.51
N ARG A 153 -15.01 -10.08 4.52
CA ARG A 153 -14.72 -11.52 4.67
C ARG A 153 -13.27 -11.81 5.00
N LEU A 154 -12.35 -11.04 4.41
CA LEU A 154 -10.92 -11.16 4.69
C LEU A 154 -10.58 -10.70 6.12
N LYS A 155 -11.17 -9.61 6.61
CA LYS A 155 -11.06 -9.21 8.01
C LYS A 155 -11.62 -10.29 8.95
N ASP A 156 -12.80 -10.83 8.66
CA ASP A 156 -13.43 -11.89 9.44
C ASP A 156 -12.58 -13.18 9.46
N ALA A 157 -11.81 -13.44 8.40
CA ALA A 157 -10.83 -14.54 8.35
C ALA A 157 -9.57 -14.26 9.16
N GLY A 158 -9.43 -13.09 9.77
CA GLY A 158 -8.33 -12.70 10.63
C GLY A 158 -7.21 -11.92 9.95
N ALA A 159 -7.43 -11.39 8.74
CA ALA A 159 -6.45 -10.52 8.11
C ALA A 159 -6.09 -9.34 9.01
N THR A 160 -4.81 -9.09 9.21
CA THR A 160 -4.29 -7.97 10.02
C THR A 160 -4.52 -6.63 9.33
N SER A 161 -4.50 -6.62 7.99
CA SER A 161 -4.81 -5.47 7.15
C SER A 161 -5.43 -5.94 5.85
N VAL A 162 -6.42 -5.22 5.37
CA VAL A 162 -6.95 -5.40 4.00
C VAL A 162 -6.36 -4.33 3.11
N MET A 163 -5.91 -4.75 1.93
CA MET A 163 -5.24 -3.89 0.96
C MET A 163 -6.03 -3.84 -0.36
N PRO A 164 -7.08 -2.99 -0.42
CA PRO A 164 -7.90 -2.88 -1.63
C PRO A 164 -7.12 -2.23 -2.77
N ALA A 165 -7.29 -2.76 -3.98
CA ALA A 165 -6.72 -2.18 -5.18
C ALA A 165 -7.35 -0.80 -5.49
N GLY A 166 -6.51 0.18 -5.81
CA GLY A 166 -6.97 1.41 -6.46
C GLY A 166 -7.40 1.14 -7.91
N SER A 167 -6.58 0.36 -8.60
CA SER A 167 -6.77 -0.15 -9.98
C SER A 167 -5.80 -1.32 -10.22
N PRO A 168 -5.85 -2.00 -11.37
CA PRO A 168 -4.99 -3.15 -11.62
C PRO A 168 -3.49 -2.86 -11.43
N ILE A 169 -2.75 -3.84 -10.94
CA ILE A 169 -1.31 -3.73 -10.66
C ILE A 169 -0.56 -3.15 -11.87
N GLY A 170 0.18 -2.08 -11.65
CA GLY A 170 1.02 -1.46 -12.69
C GLY A 170 0.28 -0.67 -13.76
N SER A 171 -1.04 -0.48 -13.64
CA SER A 171 -1.85 0.25 -14.60
C SER A 171 -1.67 1.76 -14.56
N GLY A 172 -1.31 2.33 -13.39
CA GLY A 172 -1.17 3.76 -13.20
C GLY A 172 -2.47 4.56 -13.31
N GLN A 173 -3.64 3.90 -13.18
CA GLN A 173 -4.95 4.52 -13.36
C GLN A 173 -5.50 5.20 -12.10
N GLY A 174 -4.79 5.08 -10.97
CA GLY A 174 -5.17 5.66 -9.69
C GLY A 174 -6.31 4.92 -8.99
N VAL A 175 -7.07 5.64 -8.16
CA VAL A 175 -8.23 5.12 -7.44
C VAL A 175 -9.48 5.27 -8.31
N LEU A 176 -9.87 4.20 -9.01
CA LEU A 176 -10.98 4.22 -9.97
C LEU A 176 -12.36 4.29 -9.29
N ASN A 177 -12.50 3.67 -8.13
CA ASN A 177 -13.77 3.63 -7.42
C ASN A 177 -13.61 4.12 -5.96
N PRO A 178 -13.51 5.44 -5.76
CA PRO A 178 -13.36 6.01 -4.42
C PRO A 178 -14.56 5.72 -3.52
N ASN A 179 -15.74 5.46 -4.09
CA ASN A 179 -16.92 5.12 -3.30
C ASN A 179 -16.78 3.75 -2.62
N ASN A 180 -16.30 2.74 -3.36
CA ASN A 180 -16.06 1.41 -2.77
C ASN A 180 -14.98 1.47 -1.69
N ILE A 181 -13.91 2.25 -1.90
CA ILE A 181 -12.86 2.43 -0.87
C ILE A 181 -13.47 3.03 0.41
N ARG A 182 -14.39 4.00 0.30
CA ARG A 182 -15.10 4.55 1.47
C ARG A 182 -15.95 3.53 2.18
N ILE A 183 -16.70 2.71 1.44
CA ILE A 183 -17.51 1.63 2.03
C ILE A 183 -16.62 0.60 2.73
N ILE A 184 -15.49 0.24 2.13
CA ILE A 184 -14.48 -0.64 2.77
C ILE A 184 -14.00 -0.04 4.10
N LEU A 185 -13.61 1.23 4.10
CA LEU A 185 -13.15 1.92 5.30
C LEU A 185 -14.24 1.93 6.40
N GLU A 186 -15.48 2.24 6.03
CA GLU A 186 -16.62 2.23 6.95
C GLU A 186 -16.83 0.83 7.55
N TYR A 187 -16.94 -0.21 6.72
CA TYR A 187 -17.18 -1.58 7.16
C TYR A 187 -16.06 -2.13 8.05
N LEU A 188 -14.80 -1.89 7.66
CA LEU A 188 -13.67 -2.43 8.40
C LEU A 188 -13.38 -1.68 9.70
N LYS A 189 -13.78 -0.41 9.78
CA LYS A 189 -13.54 0.44 10.96
C LYS A 189 -14.74 0.61 11.88
N GLU A 190 -15.91 0.05 11.55
CA GLU A 190 -17.15 0.21 12.34
C GLU A 190 -16.97 -0.17 13.81
N ASN A 191 -16.36 -1.33 14.09
CA ASN A 191 -16.13 -1.84 15.45
C ASN A 191 -14.63 -1.86 15.83
N ASP A 192 -13.77 -1.39 14.97
CA ASP A 192 -12.32 -1.34 15.15
C ASP A 192 -11.76 -0.11 14.40
N PRO A 193 -11.88 1.08 14.99
CA PRO A 193 -11.50 2.34 14.32
C PRO A 193 -10.04 2.40 13.86
N ASP A 194 -9.18 1.64 14.53
CA ASP A 194 -7.74 1.58 14.24
C ASP A 194 -7.35 0.48 13.26
N TYR A 195 -8.34 -0.29 12.73
CA TYR A 195 -8.05 -1.34 11.76
C TYR A 195 -7.37 -0.77 10.52
N PRO A 196 -6.14 -1.23 10.17
CA PRO A 196 -5.39 -0.64 9.07
C PRO A 196 -5.92 -1.06 7.70
N VAL A 197 -6.24 -0.08 6.87
CA VAL A 197 -6.60 -0.25 5.45
C VAL A 197 -5.59 0.49 4.60
N ILE A 198 -4.89 -0.23 3.74
CA ILE A 198 -3.79 0.30 2.92
C ILE A 198 -4.18 0.15 1.46
N VAL A 199 -4.38 1.25 0.74
CA VAL A 199 -4.65 1.19 -0.71
C VAL A 199 -3.41 0.67 -1.42
N ASP A 200 -3.61 -0.36 -2.24
CA ASP A 200 -2.54 -1.05 -2.96
C ASP A 200 -2.81 -1.06 -4.46
N ALA A 201 -1.74 -1.01 -5.24
CA ALA A 201 -1.77 -1.12 -6.70
C ALA A 201 -2.46 0.02 -7.47
N GLY A 202 -2.07 0.16 -8.71
CA GLY A 202 -2.67 1.10 -9.66
C GLY A 202 -2.31 2.56 -9.48
N VAL A 203 -1.59 2.93 -8.43
CA VAL A 203 -1.12 4.30 -8.19
C VAL A 203 -0.09 4.69 -9.25
N GLY A 204 -0.36 5.76 -9.99
CA GLY A 204 0.48 6.25 -11.08
C GLY A 204 1.21 7.54 -10.75
N THR A 205 0.64 8.38 -9.88
CA THR A 205 1.22 9.69 -9.55
C THR A 205 0.83 10.17 -8.16
N ALA A 206 1.41 11.28 -7.72
CA ALA A 206 1.23 11.87 -6.40
C ALA A 206 -0.24 12.19 -6.06
N SER A 207 -1.04 12.65 -7.02
CA SER A 207 -2.46 12.93 -6.79
C SER A 207 -3.25 11.69 -6.39
N ASP A 208 -2.90 10.50 -6.92
CA ASP A 208 -3.58 9.26 -6.58
C ASP A 208 -3.34 8.88 -5.12
N VAL A 209 -2.11 9.08 -4.64
CA VAL A 209 -1.74 8.89 -3.23
C VAL A 209 -2.53 9.86 -2.34
N THR A 210 -2.60 11.14 -2.72
CA THR A 210 -3.34 12.16 -1.98
C THR A 210 -4.82 11.78 -1.89
N ILE A 211 -5.43 11.36 -3.01
CA ILE A 211 -6.84 10.91 -3.06
C ILE A 211 -7.07 9.74 -2.10
N ALA A 212 -6.21 8.70 -2.16
CA ALA A 212 -6.33 7.55 -1.27
C ALA A 212 -6.29 7.95 0.21
N MET A 213 -5.40 8.85 0.57
CA MET A 213 -5.26 9.34 1.95
C MET A 213 -6.42 10.25 2.37
N GLU A 214 -6.93 11.11 1.49
CA GLU A 214 -8.10 11.96 1.75
C GLU A 214 -9.39 11.16 1.94
N LEU A 215 -9.48 9.94 1.37
CA LEU A 215 -10.58 9.01 1.63
C LEU A 215 -10.55 8.45 3.06
N GLY A 216 -9.40 8.48 3.74
CA GLY A 216 -9.22 7.99 5.10
C GLY A 216 -8.46 6.67 5.22
N SER A 217 -7.80 6.21 4.15
CA SER A 217 -6.88 5.06 4.24
C SER A 217 -5.73 5.35 5.19
N ASP A 218 -5.19 4.29 5.81
CA ASP A 218 -4.11 4.41 6.78
C ASP A 218 -2.74 4.48 6.11
N GLY A 219 -2.65 4.01 4.88
CA GLY A 219 -1.44 4.04 4.08
C GLY A 219 -1.70 3.75 2.61
N VAL A 220 -0.65 3.84 1.82
CA VAL A 220 -0.64 3.49 0.40
C VAL A 220 0.60 2.64 0.12
N LEU A 221 0.42 1.55 -0.62
CA LEU A 221 1.51 0.75 -1.14
C LEU A 221 1.60 0.94 -2.66
N LEU A 222 2.79 1.23 -3.14
CA LEU A 222 3.06 1.41 -4.55
C LEU A 222 4.49 0.97 -4.91
N ASN A 223 4.72 0.68 -6.18
CA ASN A 223 6.04 0.41 -6.73
C ASN A 223 6.20 1.07 -8.10
N THR A 224 5.43 0.60 -9.09
CA THR A 224 5.55 1.01 -10.50
C THR A 224 5.36 2.52 -10.69
N GLY A 225 4.54 3.17 -9.86
CA GLY A 225 4.37 4.63 -9.91
C GLY A 225 5.67 5.40 -9.68
N ILE A 226 6.60 4.85 -8.89
CA ILE A 226 7.95 5.41 -8.72
C ILE A 226 8.89 4.84 -9.79
N ALA A 227 9.08 3.52 -9.82
CA ALA A 227 10.10 2.89 -10.65
C ALA A 227 9.89 3.09 -12.16
N GLY A 228 8.66 3.29 -12.61
CA GLY A 228 8.29 3.54 -13.99
C GLY A 228 8.20 5.02 -14.39
N ALA A 229 8.44 5.94 -13.48
CA ALA A 229 8.45 7.37 -13.79
C ALA A 229 9.66 7.75 -14.65
N ALA A 230 9.55 8.83 -15.44
CA ALA A 230 10.68 9.35 -16.19
C ALA A 230 11.84 9.80 -15.29
N ASP A 231 11.54 10.31 -14.11
CA ASP A 231 12.48 10.59 -13.02
C ASP A 231 11.96 9.93 -11.72
N PRO A 232 12.43 8.69 -11.42
CA PRO A 232 12.02 7.96 -10.24
C PRO A 232 12.35 8.67 -8.91
N MET A 233 13.47 9.38 -8.85
CA MET A 233 13.90 10.10 -7.65
C MET A 233 12.95 11.24 -7.31
N THR A 234 12.64 12.09 -8.29
CA THR A 234 11.68 13.18 -8.12
C THR A 234 10.28 12.65 -7.80
N MET A 235 9.87 11.54 -8.45
CA MET A 235 8.58 10.92 -8.15
C MET A 235 8.52 10.34 -6.74
N ALA A 236 9.58 9.70 -6.24
CA ALA A 236 9.64 9.20 -4.87
C ALA A 236 9.44 10.32 -3.83
N ALA A 237 10.08 11.47 -4.03
CA ALA A 237 9.89 12.65 -3.20
C ALA A 237 8.45 13.20 -3.31
N ALA A 238 7.88 13.25 -4.52
CA ALA A 238 6.49 13.67 -4.74
C ALA A 238 5.49 12.77 -4.02
N MET A 239 5.68 11.44 -4.07
CA MET A 239 4.82 10.48 -3.35
C MET A 239 4.89 10.67 -1.82
N ARG A 240 6.08 10.98 -1.28
CA ARG A 240 6.23 11.32 0.14
C ARG A 240 5.40 12.55 0.52
N HIS A 241 5.51 13.64 -0.24
CA HIS A 241 4.72 14.85 0.03
C HIS A 241 3.22 14.60 -0.13
N ALA A 242 2.83 13.77 -1.11
CA ALA A 242 1.44 13.43 -1.36
C ALA A 242 0.79 12.67 -0.18
N ILE A 243 1.52 11.70 0.41
CA ILE A 243 1.01 10.93 1.56
C ILE A 243 0.83 11.83 2.79
N GLU A 244 1.77 12.75 3.02
CA GLU A 244 1.70 13.72 4.10
C GLU A 244 0.54 14.72 3.90
N ALA A 245 0.43 15.30 2.69
CA ALA A 245 -0.62 16.25 2.34
C ALA A 245 -2.02 15.64 2.46
N GLY A 246 -2.23 14.44 1.89
CA GLY A 246 -3.53 13.76 1.95
C GLY A 246 -3.92 13.39 3.38
N ARG A 247 -2.97 12.96 4.22
CA ARG A 247 -3.22 12.67 5.64
C ARG A 247 -3.59 13.92 6.42
N LEU A 248 -2.91 15.02 6.19
CA LEU A 248 -3.22 16.31 6.84
C LEU A 248 -4.60 16.81 6.41
N ALA A 249 -4.94 16.72 5.12
CA ALA A 249 -6.24 17.10 4.57
C ALA A 249 -7.38 16.27 5.18
N TYR A 250 -7.20 14.94 5.29
CA TYR A 250 -8.16 14.06 5.95
C TYR A 250 -8.39 14.45 7.41
N ARG A 251 -7.32 14.70 8.18
CA ARG A 251 -7.41 15.10 9.59
C ARG A 251 -8.01 16.48 9.80
N ALA A 252 -7.75 17.40 8.88
CA ALA A 252 -8.32 18.75 8.93
C ALA A 252 -9.83 18.76 8.65
N GLY A 253 -10.30 17.77 7.90
CA GLY A 253 -11.68 17.72 7.45
C GLY A 253 -11.93 18.67 6.25
N ARG A 254 -12.60 18.12 5.25
CA ARG A 254 -12.96 18.87 4.05
C ARG A 254 -14.18 19.76 4.31
N ILE A 255 -14.23 20.98 3.75
CA ILE A 255 -15.47 21.77 3.70
C ILE A 255 -16.56 21.01 2.94
N PRO A 256 -17.85 21.18 3.29
CA PRO A 256 -18.96 20.62 2.52
C PRO A 256 -18.94 21.04 1.05
N LYS A 257 -19.33 20.12 0.17
CA LYS A 257 -19.57 20.47 -1.25
C LYS A 257 -20.92 21.17 -1.35
N HIS A 258 -20.92 22.36 -1.97
CA HIS A 258 -22.14 23.11 -2.25
C HIS A 258 -22.43 23.09 -3.75
N LEU A 259 -23.72 23.07 -4.12
CA LEU A 259 -24.14 23.15 -5.52
C LEU A 259 -23.92 24.58 -6.09
N TYR A 260 -24.11 25.58 -5.25
CA TYR A 260 -23.98 26.98 -5.65
C TYR A 260 -22.76 27.63 -4.98
N ALA A 261 -22.26 28.69 -5.62
CA ALA A 261 -21.15 29.46 -5.08
C ALA A 261 -21.53 30.16 -3.77
N SER A 262 -20.55 30.26 -2.88
CA SER A 262 -20.61 31.09 -1.67
C SER A 262 -19.48 32.10 -1.73
N ALA A 263 -19.78 33.38 -1.58
CA ALA A 263 -18.77 34.44 -1.63
C ALA A 263 -17.77 34.24 -0.46
N SER A 264 -16.49 34.28 -0.77
CA SER A 264 -15.41 34.21 0.21
C SER A 264 -14.97 35.57 0.73
N SER A 265 -15.31 36.65 -0.01
CA SER A 265 -15.03 38.02 0.40
C SER A 265 -16.26 38.66 1.02
N PRO A 266 -16.08 39.56 2.05
CA PRO A 266 -17.19 40.35 2.59
C PRO A 266 -17.91 41.11 1.49
N THR A 267 -19.24 41.12 1.51
CA THR A 267 -20.05 41.89 0.57
C THR A 267 -20.34 43.31 1.05
N GLU A 268 -19.98 43.61 2.30
CA GLU A 268 -20.07 44.94 2.87
C GLU A 268 -19.05 45.89 2.22
N GLY A 269 -19.48 47.08 1.80
CA GLY A 269 -18.60 48.06 1.18
C GLY A 269 -18.35 47.87 -0.33
N VAL A 270 -19.08 46.97 -0.98
CA VAL A 270 -19.04 46.82 -2.44
C VAL A 270 -19.56 48.09 -3.09
N ILE A 271 -18.78 48.68 -4.01
CA ILE A 271 -19.19 49.85 -4.81
C ILE A 271 -20.45 49.47 -5.61
N ALA A 272 -21.56 50.19 -5.36
CA ALA A 272 -22.79 49.92 -6.08
C ALA A 272 -22.56 50.12 -7.60
N PRO A 273 -23.10 49.22 -8.45
CA PRO A 273 -22.98 49.40 -9.90
C PRO A 273 -23.54 50.77 -10.32
N ALA A 274 -22.78 51.49 -11.16
CA ALA A 274 -23.26 52.75 -11.72
C ALA A 274 -24.61 52.51 -12.40
N GLN A 275 -25.63 53.26 -12.01
CA GLN A 275 -26.92 53.21 -12.69
C GLN A 275 -26.68 53.59 -14.16
N ARG A 276 -26.88 52.63 -15.08
CA ARG A 276 -26.95 52.96 -16.51
C ARG A 276 -28.14 53.85 -16.73
N LYS A 277 -27.88 55.12 -17.10
CA LYS A 277 -28.90 56.04 -17.62
C LYS A 277 -29.35 55.57 -18.98
#